data_d844bbc31ccdb91eef2763cd4ddea808
#
_entry.id   d844bbc31ccdb91eef2763cd4ddea808
#
_cell.length_a   1.000
_cell.length_b   1.000
_cell.length_c   1.000
_cell.angle_alpha   90.00
_cell.angle_beta   90.00
_cell.angle_gamma   90.00
#
_symmetry.space_group_name_H-M   'P 1'
#
loop_
_entity.id
_entity.type
_entity.pdbx_description
1 polymer ?
#
loop_
_entity_poly.entity_id
_entity_poly.type
_entity_poly.pdbx_seq_one_letter_code
_entity_poly.pdbx_strand_id
1 'polypeptide(L)'
;MAYYRDLFTVLDHLSPIIHVNAVSKIEYLVRHIFDVQSISFLPGVSSKAFYYSITKFILTYHSPALIQALYESAETADHELFRNELINHLEEVIYAIGGIPRKQREYDALHQLHMLVSLVRIDSGISTKYDFVYYQNFDGLNRLLGELKISPSRVNLVIDRENETFLAAQKFAFKSVRQANSANSIHVRLADHLCGFVGRMMHALMEDKSIKEDPVSEIERLGENDLVRKRLLSSDWFKLKPEHFELYQIAYRVLVHKQQSYWATMTWSYFDQILVFYTLLRYIASYDRYEDFIKYHPELHAEYYNSACCQELDRAYELFN
;
A
#
# COMPACT_ATOMS: atom_id res chain seq x y z
N MET A 1 -23.66 -1.31 4.90
CA MET A 1 -23.24 -2.68 5.28
C MET A 1 -23.96 -3.75 4.47
N ALA A 2 -25.30 -3.86 4.52
CA ALA A 2 -26.09 -4.87 3.76
C ALA A 2 -25.72 -4.90 2.28
N TYR A 3 -25.61 -3.73 1.63
CA TYR A 3 -25.24 -3.62 0.21
C TYR A 3 -23.94 -4.37 -0.13
N TYR A 4 -22.87 -4.18 0.65
CA TYR A 4 -21.59 -4.86 0.36
C TYR A 4 -21.67 -6.36 0.60
N ARG A 5 -22.40 -6.80 1.61
CA ARG A 5 -22.64 -8.23 1.86
C ARG A 5 -23.33 -8.87 0.65
N ASP A 6 -24.40 -8.26 0.17
CA ASP A 6 -25.17 -8.76 -0.99
C ASP A 6 -24.29 -8.74 -2.26
N LEU A 7 -23.52 -7.66 -2.49
CA LEU A 7 -22.57 -7.55 -3.58
C LEU A 7 -21.52 -8.69 -3.55
N PHE A 8 -20.86 -8.89 -2.41
CA PHE A 8 -19.85 -9.93 -2.30
C PHE A 8 -20.46 -11.34 -2.36
N THR A 9 -21.68 -11.55 -1.90
CA THR A 9 -22.39 -12.82 -2.05
C THR A 9 -22.62 -13.14 -3.54
N VAL A 10 -23.05 -12.18 -4.31
CA VAL A 10 -23.22 -12.35 -5.77
C VAL A 10 -21.88 -12.62 -6.45
N LEU A 11 -20.83 -11.89 -6.10
CA LEU A 11 -19.49 -12.10 -6.66
C LEU A 11 -18.90 -13.45 -6.26
N ASP A 12 -19.14 -13.90 -5.05
CA ASP A 12 -18.70 -15.21 -4.58
C ASP A 12 -19.34 -16.34 -5.41
N HIS A 13 -20.64 -16.21 -5.71
CA HIS A 13 -21.39 -17.15 -6.55
C HIS A 13 -20.95 -17.12 -8.03
N LEU A 14 -20.80 -15.92 -8.61
CA LEU A 14 -20.42 -15.75 -10.02
C LEU A 14 -18.95 -16.06 -10.29
N SER A 15 -18.11 -15.98 -9.26
CA SER A 15 -16.66 -16.23 -9.32
C SER A 15 -15.94 -15.53 -10.50
N PRO A 16 -16.13 -14.22 -10.70
CA PRO A 16 -15.43 -13.49 -11.75
C PRO A 16 -13.91 -13.43 -11.45
N ILE A 17 -13.12 -13.25 -12.47
CA ILE A 17 -11.72 -12.85 -12.28
C ILE A 17 -11.71 -11.37 -11.90
N ILE A 18 -11.14 -11.06 -10.72
CA ILE A 18 -11.00 -9.70 -10.22
C ILE A 18 -9.51 -9.38 -10.19
N HIS A 19 -9.08 -8.46 -11.03
CA HIS A 19 -7.73 -7.93 -11.01
C HIS A 19 -7.71 -6.61 -10.26
N VAL A 20 -6.87 -6.48 -9.26
CA VAL A 20 -6.68 -5.25 -8.50
C VAL A 20 -5.27 -4.71 -8.79
N ASN A 21 -5.21 -3.48 -9.24
CA ASN A 21 -3.96 -2.75 -9.41
C ASN A 21 -3.89 -1.62 -8.38
N ALA A 22 -2.90 -1.67 -7.51
CA ALA A 22 -2.68 -0.69 -6.46
C ALA A 22 -1.41 0.12 -6.74
N VAL A 23 -1.50 1.43 -6.60
CA VAL A 23 -0.39 2.36 -6.78
C VAL A 23 -0.18 3.15 -5.51
N SER A 24 1.00 3.07 -4.92
CA SER A 24 1.43 3.98 -3.86
C SER A 24 1.89 5.30 -4.49
N LYS A 25 1.09 6.35 -4.36
CA LYS A 25 1.47 7.68 -4.88
C LYS A 25 2.75 8.20 -4.25
N ILE A 26 2.95 7.97 -2.97
CA ILE A 26 4.17 8.38 -2.25
C ILE A 26 5.40 7.68 -2.84
N GLU A 27 5.36 6.34 -2.97
CA GLU A 27 6.49 5.62 -3.57
C GLU A 27 6.74 6.05 -5.02
N TYR A 28 5.67 6.29 -5.78
CA TYR A 28 5.78 6.74 -7.16
C TYR A 28 6.52 8.09 -7.25
N LEU A 29 6.19 9.06 -6.39
CA LEU A 29 6.86 10.35 -6.33
C LEU A 29 8.31 10.24 -5.83
N VAL A 30 8.54 9.44 -4.79
CA VAL A 30 9.90 9.17 -4.28
C VAL A 30 10.78 8.58 -5.39
N ARG A 31 10.27 7.62 -6.13
CA ARG A 31 10.99 7.04 -7.26
C ARG A 31 11.24 8.06 -8.38
N HIS A 32 10.25 8.90 -8.69
CA HIS A 32 10.44 9.96 -9.68
C HIS A 32 11.59 10.89 -9.30
N ILE A 33 11.68 11.28 -8.03
CA ILE A 33 12.74 12.18 -7.54
C ILE A 33 14.11 11.50 -7.55
N PHE A 34 14.21 10.24 -7.17
CA PHE A 34 15.48 9.54 -7.00
C PHE A 34 15.84 8.58 -8.14
N ASP A 35 14.92 8.24 -9.05
CA ASP A 35 15.10 7.17 -10.05
C ASP A 35 16.19 7.46 -11.07
N VAL A 36 16.44 8.74 -11.29
CA VAL A 36 17.19 9.14 -12.48
C VAL A 36 18.69 8.93 -12.30
N GLN A 37 19.26 8.78 -11.09
CA GLN A 37 20.64 9.16 -11.10
C GLN A 37 21.66 8.54 -10.18
N SER A 38 21.33 8.03 -9.03
CA SER A 38 22.45 7.99 -8.09
C SER A 38 22.62 6.67 -7.34
N ILE A 39 21.59 5.89 -7.20
CA ILE A 39 21.65 4.68 -6.37
C ILE A 39 22.42 3.56 -7.09
N SER A 40 22.44 3.55 -8.40
CA SER A 40 23.27 2.64 -9.20
C SER A 40 24.78 2.85 -8.98
N PHE A 41 25.17 4.00 -8.43
CA PHE A 41 26.57 4.31 -8.12
C PHE A 41 27.00 3.91 -6.71
N LEU A 42 26.08 3.48 -5.86
CA LEU A 42 26.40 2.98 -4.53
C LEU A 42 26.49 1.42 -4.57
N PRO A 43 27.70 0.85 -4.67
CA PRO A 43 27.85 -0.60 -4.72
C PRO A 43 27.25 -1.26 -3.47
N GLY A 44 26.45 -2.30 -3.68
CA GLY A 44 25.85 -3.06 -2.59
C GLY A 44 24.54 -2.50 -2.04
N VAL A 45 24.05 -1.36 -2.55
CA VAL A 45 22.73 -0.83 -2.15
C VAL A 45 21.65 -1.30 -3.09
N SER A 46 20.64 -1.97 -2.55
CA SER A 46 19.43 -2.33 -3.29
C SER A 46 18.56 -1.09 -3.49
N SER A 47 18.31 -0.70 -4.74
CA SER A 47 17.39 0.40 -5.06
C SER A 47 15.98 0.15 -4.53
N LYS A 48 15.52 -1.11 -4.56
CA LYS A 48 14.22 -1.49 -4.01
C LYS A 48 14.15 -1.24 -2.50
N ALA A 49 15.19 -1.64 -1.76
CA ALA A 49 15.27 -1.42 -0.32
C ALA A 49 15.32 0.07 0.03
N PHE A 50 16.02 0.86 -0.78
CA PHE A 50 16.09 2.31 -0.62
C PHE A 50 14.73 2.99 -0.79
N TYR A 51 14.04 2.72 -1.90
CA TYR A 51 12.69 3.27 -2.14
C TYR A 51 11.67 2.81 -1.09
N TYR A 52 11.74 1.54 -0.71
CA TYR A 52 10.93 1.01 0.37
C TYR A 52 11.16 1.78 1.68
N SER A 53 12.42 1.96 2.06
CA SER A 53 12.77 2.61 3.34
C SER A 53 12.32 4.06 3.38
N ILE A 54 12.51 4.84 2.30
CA ILE A 54 12.02 6.21 2.23
C ILE A 54 10.48 6.24 2.30
N THR A 55 9.81 5.43 1.51
CA THR A 55 8.35 5.39 1.47
C THR A 55 7.79 5.00 2.84
N LYS A 56 8.37 3.99 3.47
CA LYS A 56 7.98 3.55 4.81
C LYS A 56 8.22 4.63 5.84
N PHE A 57 9.36 5.31 5.79
CA PHE A 57 9.67 6.43 6.68
C PHE A 57 8.62 7.55 6.58
N ILE A 58 8.31 8.02 5.37
CA ILE A 58 7.31 9.07 5.14
C ILE A 58 5.93 8.67 5.69
N LEU A 59 5.54 7.41 5.50
CA LEU A 59 4.24 6.90 5.94
C LEU A 59 4.18 6.61 7.45
N THR A 60 5.31 6.26 8.06
CA THR A 60 5.41 5.97 9.50
C THR A 60 5.56 7.25 10.32
N TYR A 61 6.44 8.14 9.89
CA TYR A 61 6.78 9.39 10.57
C TYR A 61 6.24 10.57 9.77
N HIS A 62 4.92 10.65 9.73
CA HIS A 62 4.22 11.63 8.94
C HIS A 62 4.58 13.07 9.35
N SER A 63 5.14 13.84 8.42
CA SER A 63 5.37 15.28 8.53
C SER A 63 4.64 16.02 7.43
N PRO A 64 3.75 16.98 7.75
CA PRO A 64 3.11 17.82 6.73
C PRO A 64 4.12 18.56 5.85
N ALA A 65 5.23 19.04 6.43
CA ALA A 65 6.29 19.73 5.71
C ALA A 65 6.98 18.79 4.71
N LEU A 66 7.31 17.56 5.14
CA LEU A 66 7.91 16.55 4.26
C LEU A 66 6.99 16.15 3.11
N ILE A 67 5.69 15.97 3.37
CA ILE A 67 4.70 15.67 2.33
C ILE A 67 4.56 16.84 1.36
N GLN A 68 4.52 18.07 1.85
CA GLN A 68 4.48 19.26 1.00
C GLN A 68 5.71 19.35 0.12
N ALA A 69 6.92 19.19 0.68
CA ALA A 69 8.18 19.20 -0.06
C ALA A 69 8.21 18.12 -1.14
N LEU A 70 7.68 16.93 -0.87
CA LEU A 70 7.58 15.84 -1.86
C LEU A 70 6.75 16.26 -3.08
N TYR A 71 5.55 16.81 -2.86
CA TYR A 71 4.68 17.26 -3.95
C TYR A 71 5.25 18.45 -4.69
N GLU A 72 5.76 19.45 -3.98
CA GLU A 72 6.36 20.64 -4.56
C GLU A 72 7.58 20.30 -5.41
N SER A 73 8.46 19.42 -4.93
CA SER A 73 9.60 18.92 -5.71
C SER A 73 9.17 18.24 -7.01
N ALA A 74 8.09 17.46 -6.97
CA ALA A 74 7.56 16.81 -8.16
C ALA A 74 6.98 17.82 -9.17
N GLU A 75 6.32 18.88 -8.70
CA GLU A 75 5.72 19.92 -9.55
C GLU A 75 6.75 20.87 -10.14
N THR A 76 7.76 21.26 -9.37
CA THR A 76 8.76 22.27 -9.76
C THR A 76 10.00 21.66 -10.40
N ALA A 77 10.20 20.35 -10.25
CA ALA A 77 11.43 19.65 -10.58
C ALA A 77 12.66 20.08 -9.74
N ASP A 78 12.42 20.74 -8.60
CA ASP A 78 13.45 21.02 -7.60
C ASP A 78 13.54 19.86 -6.59
N HIS A 79 14.25 18.82 -6.98
CA HIS A 79 14.36 17.59 -6.20
C HIS A 79 15.21 17.77 -4.93
N GLU A 80 16.08 18.78 -4.87
CA GLU A 80 16.85 19.10 -3.66
C GLU A 80 15.96 19.59 -2.53
N LEU A 81 14.85 20.23 -2.81
CA LEU A 81 13.88 20.65 -1.79
C LEU A 81 13.41 19.45 -0.95
N PHE A 82 12.95 18.39 -1.61
CA PHE A 82 12.49 17.19 -0.91
C PHE A 82 13.64 16.46 -0.20
N ARG A 83 14.80 16.35 -0.84
CA ARG A 83 15.97 15.68 -0.25
C ARG A 83 16.39 16.36 1.06
N ASN A 84 16.48 17.68 1.07
CA ASN A 84 16.89 18.44 2.25
C ASN A 84 15.86 18.32 3.37
N GLU A 85 14.57 18.41 3.06
CA GLU A 85 13.51 18.22 4.07
C GLU A 85 13.47 16.79 4.61
N LEU A 86 13.73 15.78 3.77
CA LEU A 86 13.84 14.39 4.20
C LEU A 86 15.03 14.20 5.16
N ILE A 87 16.19 14.80 4.90
CA ILE A 87 17.36 14.74 5.78
C ILE A 87 17.01 15.37 7.14
N ASN A 88 16.45 16.58 7.13
CA ASN A 88 16.08 17.28 8.37
C ASN A 88 15.12 16.46 9.22
N HIS A 89 14.08 15.92 8.60
CA HIS A 89 13.09 15.12 9.32
C HIS A 89 13.64 13.77 9.81
N LEU A 90 14.56 13.15 9.06
CA LEU A 90 15.30 11.96 9.52
C LEU A 90 16.10 12.28 10.77
N GLU A 91 16.83 13.41 10.82
CA GLU A 91 17.60 13.84 11.99
C GLU A 91 16.72 14.06 13.22
N GLU A 92 15.58 14.73 13.04
CA GLU A 92 14.59 14.93 14.12
C GLU A 92 14.10 13.61 14.71
N VAL A 93 13.71 12.65 13.85
CA VAL A 93 13.21 11.35 14.29
C VAL A 93 14.32 10.53 14.95
N ILE A 94 15.51 10.49 14.36
CA ILE A 94 16.69 9.80 14.93
C ILE A 94 16.98 10.35 16.34
N TYR A 95 16.95 11.67 16.50
CA TYR A 95 17.15 12.29 17.80
C TYR A 95 16.07 11.89 18.81
N ALA A 96 14.81 11.89 18.38
CA ALA A 96 13.65 11.56 19.24
C ALA A 96 13.65 10.11 19.72
N ILE A 97 14.12 9.15 18.90
CA ILE A 97 14.14 7.73 19.27
C ILE A 97 15.48 7.24 19.82
N GLY A 98 16.49 8.11 19.84
CA GLY A 98 17.84 7.79 20.30
C GLY A 98 17.85 7.36 21.76
N GLY A 99 18.54 6.25 22.05
CA GLY A 99 18.66 5.70 23.40
C GLY A 99 17.45 4.89 23.89
N ILE A 100 16.41 4.69 23.08
CA ILE A 100 15.26 3.85 23.43
C ILE A 100 15.54 2.39 23.05
N PRO A 101 15.70 1.46 24.01
CA PRO A 101 16.15 0.09 23.73
C PRO A 101 15.25 -0.65 22.73
N ARG A 102 13.92 -0.54 22.84
CA ARG A 102 12.99 -1.19 21.91
C ARG A 102 13.01 -0.61 20.49
N LYS A 103 13.58 0.59 20.30
CA LYS A 103 13.71 1.29 19.02
C LYS A 103 15.09 1.12 18.37
N GLN A 104 16.02 0.39 18.99
CA GLN A 104 17.41 0.31 18.53
C GLN A 104 17.54 -0.12 17.06
N ARG A 105 16.78 -1.14 16.62
CA ARG A 105 16.81 -1.59 15.22
C ARG A 105 16.30 -0.52 14.24
N GLU A 106 15.29 0.21 14.65
CA GLU A 106 14.71 1.30 13.88
C GLU A 106 15.69 2.48 13.80
N TYR A 107 16.30 2.83 14.93
CA TYR A 107 17.36 3.83 15.02
C TYR A 107 18.53 3.52 14.07
N ASP A 108 19.04 2.29 14.08
CA ASP A 108 20.12 1.86 13.19
C ASP A 108 19.73 1.93 11.72
N ALA A 109 18.50 1.52 11.39
CA ALA A 109 17.97 1.58 10.02
C ALA A 109 17.79 3.03 9.54
N LEU A 110 17.32 3.94 10.39
CA LEU A 110 17.16 5.35 10.05
C LEU A 110 18.52 6.06 9.88
N HIS A 111 19.52 5.72 10.68
CA HIS A 111 20.88 6.20 10.46
C HIS A 111 21.47 5.75 9.13
N GLN A 112 21.26 4.50 8.74
CA GLN A 112 21.67 4.02 7.42
C GLN A 112 20.94 4.75 6.30
N LEU A 113 19.63 4.96 6.44
CA LEU A 113 18.84 5.71 5.47
C LEU A 113 19.30 7.15 5.34
N HIS A 114 19.51 7.85 6.47
CA HIS A 114 20.05 9.21 6.51
C HIS A 114 21.38 9.32 5.75
N MET A 115 22.32 8.40 6.03
CA MET A 115 23.61 8.36 5.33
C MET A 115 23.43 8.15 3.82
N LEU A 116 22.57 7.23 3.41
CA LEU A 116 22.32 6.96 2.00
C LEU A 116 21.71 8.18 1.29
N VAL A 117 20.69 8.80 1.88
CA VAL A 117 20.05 10.02 1.31
C VAL A 117 21.06 11.19 1.21
N SER A 118 21.94 11.32 2.20
CA SER A 118 22.97 12.36 2.21
C SER A 118 24.03 12.16 1.11
N LEU A 119 24.32 10.92 0.73
CA LEU A 119 25.28 10.58 -0.33
C LEU A 119 24.70 10.64 -1.73
N VAL A 120 23.37 10.61 -1.87
CA VAL A 120 22.73 10.71 -3.18
C VAL A 120 22.95 12.11 -3.75
N ARG A 121 23.45 12.15 -4.99
CA ARG A 121 23.56 13.39 -5.75
C ARG A 121 22.37 13.52 -6.69
N ILE A 122 21.69 14.64 -6.62
CA ILE A 122 20.61 14.99 -7.54
C ILE A 122 21.19 15.87 -8.64
N ASP A 123 21.10 15.40 -9.88
CA ASP A 123 21.55 16.20 -11.02
C ASP A 123 20.40 17.11 -11.49
N SER A 124 20.50 18.39 -11.17
CA SER A 124 19.51 19.40 -11.54
C SER A 124 19.33 19.56 -13.07
N GLY A 125 20.29 19.08 -13.87
CA GLY A 125 20.21 19.13 -15.34
C GLY A 125 19.27 18.10 -15.96
N ILE A 126 18.84 17.08 -15.20
CA ILE A 126 17.95 15.99 -15.69
C ILE A 126 16.60 16.03 -14.99
N SER A 127 16.40 16.96 -14.08
CA SER A 127 15.16 17.13 -13.34
C SER A 127 13.99 17.40 -14.27
N THR A 128 12.93 16.60 -14.17
CA THR A 128 11.70 16.76 -14.95
C THR A 128 10.51 16.87 -13.99
N LYS A 129 9.50 17.64 -14.42
CA LYS A 129 8.23 17.66 -13.72
C LYS A 129 7.59 16.28 -13.73
N TYR A 130 6.94 15.97 -12.62
CA TYR A 130 6.16 14.76 -12.52
C TYR A 130 5.00 14.75 -13.50
N ASP A 131 4.86 13.64 -14.22
CA ASP A 131 3.68 13.34 -15.03
C ASP A 131 3.28 11.89 -14.76
N PHE A 132 2.04 11.69 -14.32
CA PHE A 132 1.57 10.36 -14.00
C PHE A 132 1.39 9.54 -15.27
N VAL A 133 2.08 8.42 -15.31
CA VAL A 133 2.10 7.56 -16.50
C VAL A 133 0.94 6.56 -16.44
N TYR A 134 -0.22 6.98 -16.92
CA TYR A 134 -1.47 6.20 -16.88
C TYR A 134 -1.39 4.82 -17.55
N TYR A 135 -0.51 4.61 -18.53
CA TYR A 135 -0.40 3.29 -19.16
C TYR A 135 0.07 2.20 -18.18
N GLN A 136 0.79 2.57 -17.11
CA GLN A 136 1.21 1.62 -16.08
C GLN A 136 0.03 0.94 -15.39
N ASN A 137 -1.14 1.56 -15.37
CA ASN A 137 -2.36 0.97 -14.83
C ASN A 137 -2.77 -0.31 -15.58
N PHE A 138 -2.34 -0.47 -16.83
CA PHE A 138 -2.66 -1.63 -17.66
C PHE A 138 -1.56 -2.69 -17.69
N ASP A 139 -0.36 -2.40 -17.20
CA ASP A 139 0.75 -3.36 -17.18
C ASP A 139 0.41 -4.60 -16.36
N GLY A 140 -0.17 -4.43 -15.17
CA GLY A 140 -0.62 -5.52 -14.33
C GLY A 140 -1.67 -6.38 -15.02
N LEU A 141 -2.67 -5.75 -15.65
CA LEU A 141 -3.69 -6.44 -16.41
C LEU A 141 -3.08 -7.20 -17.60
N ASN A 142 -2.14 -6.59 -18.30
CA ASN A 142 -1.51 -7.21 -19.47
C ASN A 142 -0.67 -8.44 -19.07
N ARG A 143 0.03 -8.38 -17.94
CA ARG A 143 0.73 -9.54 -17.36
C ARG A 143 -0.25 -10.66 -16.99
N LEU A 144 -1.34 -10.32 -16.30
CA LEU A 144 -2.39 -11.29 -15.98
C LEU A 144 -2.95 -11.96 -17.23
N LEU A 145 -3.27 -11.19 -18.27
CA LEU A 145 -3.73 -11.76 -19.54
C LEU A 145 -2.71 -12.72 -20.15
N GLY A 146 -1.41 -12.40 -20.05
CA GLY A 146 -0.31 -13.27 -20.46
C GLY A 146 -0.26 -14.59 -19.68
N GLU A 147 -0.41 -14.54 -18.36
CA GLU A 147 -0.47 -15.73 -17.48
C GLU A 147 -1.68 -16.61 -17.80
N LEU A 148 -2.82 -15.99 -18.07
CA LEU A 148 -4.05 -16.67 -18.49
C LEU A 148 -4.01 -17.15 -19.95
N LYS A 149 -2.93 -16.83 -20.70
CA LYS A 149 -2.80 -17.11 -22.14
C LYS A 149 -3.94 -16.50 -22.99
N ILE A 150 -4.41 -15.33 -22.56
CA ILE A 150 -5.43 -14.55 -23.27
C ILE A 150 -4.73 -13.42 -24.03
N SER A 151 -4.84 -13.43 -25.37
CA SER A 151 -4.34 -12.30 -26.15
C SER A 151 -5.15 -11.04 -25.88
N PRO A 152 -4.51 -9.89 -25.64
CA PRO A 152 -5.23 -8.60 -25.52
C PRO A 152 -6.18 -8.33 -26.71
N SER A 153 -5.83 -8.78 -27.90
CA SER A 153 -6.68 -8.66 -29.11
C SER A 153 -8.02 -9.41 -29.04
N ARG A 154 -8.25 -10.20 -28.02
CA ARG A 154 -9.53 -10.86 -27.72
C ARG A 154 -10.34 -10.15 -26.65
N VAL A 155 -9.77 -9.13 -25.98
CA VAL A 155 -10.36 -8.43 -24.83
C VAL A 155 -11.06 -7.15 -25.30
N ASN A 156 -12.33 -7.00 -24.96
CA ASN A 156 -13.06 -5.74 -25.08
C ASN A 156 -12.94 -5.01 -23.73
N LEU A 157 -12.24 -3.88 -23.71
CA LEU A 157 -12.04 -3.08 -22.51
C LEU A 157 -13.11 -1.99 -22.42
N VAL A 158 -13.73 -1.88 -21.26
CA VAL A 158 -14.69 -0.81 -20.94
C VAL A 158 -14.17 -0.11 -19.69
N ILE A 159 -13.94 1.18 -19.78
CA ILE A 159 -13.43 2.02 -18.69
C ILE A 159 -14.41 3.14 -18.38
N ASP A 160 -14.31 3.73 -17.21
CA ASP A 160 -15.11 4.92 -16.88
C ASP A 160 -14.71 6.12 -17.77
N ARG A 161 -15.49 7.17 -17.75
CA ARG A 161 -15.23 8.41 -18.50
C ARG A 161 -14.04 9.14 -17.88
N GLU A 162 -12.85 8.82 -18.38
CA GLU A 162 -11.61 9.45 -17.99
C GLU A 162 -10.65 9.42 -19.20
N ASN A 163 -10.26 10.61 -19.67
CA ASN A 163 -9.55 10.74 -20.95
C ASN A 163 -8.13 10.18 -20.92
N GLU A 164 -7.38 10.42 -19.87
CA GLU A 164 -5.98 9.99 -19.79
C GLU A 164 -5.87 8.47 -19.73
N THR A 165 -6.71 7.83 -18.93
CA THR A 165 -6.82 6.37 -18.87
C THR A 165 -7.27 5.79 -20.22
N PHE A 166 -8.19 6.45 -20.92
CA PHE A 166 -8.65 6.02 -22.25
C PHE A 166 -7.51 6.09 -23.27
N LEU A 167 -6.80 7.21 -23.34
CA LEU A 167 -5.66 7.38 -24.24
C LEU A 167 -4.53 6.39 -23.91
N ALA A 168 -4.29 6.12 -22.64
CA ALA A 168 -3.33 5.11 -22.22
C ALA A 168 -3.74 3.70 -22.65
N ALA A 169 -5.02 3.33 -22.48
CA ALA A 169 -5.53 2.03 -22.89
C ALA A 169 -5.43 1.77 -24.41
N GLN A 170 -5.52 2.82 -25.22
CA GLN A 170 -5.37 2.72 -26.68
C GLN A 170 -3.96 2.31 -27.13
N LYS A 171 -2.94 2.47 -26.26
CA LYS A 171 -1.57 2.02 -26.55
C LYS A 171 -1.40 0.50 -26.46
N PHE A 172 -2.38 -0.20 -25.89
CA PHE A 172 -2.41 -1.65 -25.81
C PHE A 172 -3.25 -2.23 -26.94
N ALA A 173 -2.88 -3.41 -27.41
CA ALA A 173 -3.55 -4.07 -28.54
C ALA A 173 -4.87 -4.76 -28.14
N PHE A 174 -5.73 -4.09 -27.35
CA PHE A 174 -7.06 -4.59 -27.03
C PHE A 174 -7.95 -4.66 -28.28
N LYS A 175 -8.88 -5.63 -28.34
CA LYS A 175 -9.83 -5.77 -29.43
C LYS A 175 -10.69 -4.49 -29.61
N SER A 176 -11.12 -3.93 -28.50
CA SER A 176 -11.81 -2.63 -28.46
C SER A 176 -11.59 -1.96 -27.11
N VAL A 177 -11.48 -0.64 -27.11
CA VAL A 177 -11.48 0.20 -25.91
C VAL A 177 -12.61 1.19 -26.03
N ARG A 178 -13.48 1.26 -25.03
CA ARG A 178 -14.59 2.22 -25.00
C ARG A 178 -14.75 2.81 -23.60
N GLN A 179 -15.18 4.05 -23.56
CA GLN A 179 -15.63 4.69 -22.34
C GLN A 179 -17.10 4.42 -22.08
N ALA A 180 -17.50 4.26 -20.83
CA ALA A 180 -18.87 4.15 -20.40
C ALA A 180 -19.08 4.93 -19.09
N ASN A 181 -20.27 5.48 -18.92
CA ASN A 181 -20.64 6.10 -17.64
C ASN A 181 -21.07 5.00 -16.67
N SER A 182 -20.55 5.04 -15.45
CA SER A 182 -20.89 4.09 -14.37
C SER A 182 -22.41 4.05 -14.09
N ALA A 183 -23.14 5.16 -14.30
CA ALA A 183 -24.59 5.19 -14.19
C ALA A 183 -25.30 4.24 -15.18
N ASN A 184 -24.71 4.03 -16.35
CA ASN A 184 -25.30 3.26 -17.45
C ASN A 184 -24.59 1.91 -17.72
N SER A 185 -23.48 1.64 -17.03
CA SER A 185 -22.70 0.41 -17.19
C SER A 185 -22.57 -0.32 -15.86
N ILE A 186 -23.23 -1.47 -15.76
CA ILE A 186 -23.16 -2.30 -14.55
C ILE A 186 -21.71 -2.78 -14.26
N HIS A 187 -20.92 -3.06 -15.30
CA HIS A 187 -19.54 -3.53 -15.15
C HIS A 187 -18.63 -2.43 -14.58
N VAL A 188 -18.74 -1.20 -15.10
CA VAL A 188 -17.99 -0.05 -14.58
C VAL A 188 -18.42 0.24 -13.14
N ARG A 189 -19.72 0.27 -12.87
CA ARG A 189 -20.26 0.47 -11.52
C ARG A 189 -19.77 -0.58 -10.52
N LEU A 190 -19.71 -1.84 -10.95
CA LEU A 190 -19.21 -2.93 -10.13
C LEU A 190 -17.72 -2.73 -9.79
N ALA A 191 -16.91 -2.36 -10.78
CA ALA A 191 -15.49 -2.03 -10.58
C ALA A 191 -15.33 -0.85 -9.62
N ASP A 192 -16.11 0.22 -9.76
CA ASP A 192 -16.10 1.38 -8.86
C ASP A 192 -16.44 1.00 -7.42
N HIS A 193 -17.45 0.16 -7.21
CA HIS A 193 -17.82 -0.28 -5.88
C HIS A 193 -16.74 -1.14 -5.23
N LEU A 194 -16.11 -2.05 -5.98
CA LEU A 194 -15.00 -2.86 -5.48
C LEU A 194 -13.77 -2.00 -5.17
N CYS A 195 -13.39 -1.11 -6.09
CA CYS A 195 -12.30 -0.16 -5.89
C CYS A 195 -12.57 0.74 -4.67
N GLY A 196 -13.79 1.25 -4.56
CA GLY A 196 -14.22 2.06 -3.42
C GLY A 196 -14.25 1.28 -2.10
N PHE A 197 -14.58 0.01 -2.08
CA PHE A 197 -14.49 -0.83 -0.87
C PHE A 197 -13.03 -1.03 -0.45
N VAL A 198 -12.19 -1.52 -1.37
CA VAL A 198 -10.76 -1.77 -1.12
C VAL A 198 -10.05 -0.48 -0.71
N GLY A 199 -10.25 0.60 -1.46
CA GLY A 199 -9.61 1.89 -1.17
C GLY A 199 -9.99 2.46 0.18
N ARG A 200 -11.28 2.43 0.56
CA ARG A 200 -11.73 2.88 1.89
C ARG A 200 -11.21 2.02 3.02
N MET A 201 -11.16 0.69 2.84
CA MET A 201 -10.61 -0.21 3.85
C MET A 201 -9.12 0.05 4.05
N MET A 202 -8.34 0.15 2.97
CA MET A 202 -6.90 0.44 3.05
C MET A 202 -6.65 1.82 3.67
N HIS A 203 -7.45 2.83 3.29
CA HIS A 203 -7.34 4.16 3.89
C HIS A 203 -7.65 4.14 5.39
N ALA A 204 -8.73 3.48 5.81
CA ALA A 204 -9.10 3.37 7.22
C ALA A 204 -8.02 2.64 8.04
N LEU A 205 -7.41 1.59 7.49
CA LEU A 205 -6.29 0.89 8.13
C LEU A 205 -5.07 1.80 8.33
N MET A 206 -4.82 2.71 7.39
CA MET A 206 -3.72 3.68 7.48
C MET A 206 -4.02 4.86 8.40
N GLU A 207 -5.30 5.17 8.60
CA GLU A 207 -5.75 6.24 9.51
C GLU A 207 -5.84 5.78 10.98
N ASP A 208 -5.66 4.49 11.25
CA ASP A 208 -5.66 4.00 12.63
C ASP A 208 -4.53 4.65 13.44
N LYS A 209 -4.87 5.13 14.64
CA LYS A 209 -3.95 5.86 15.52
C LYS A 209 -2.69 5.06 15.86
N SER A 210 -2.82 3.73 15.94
CA SER A 210 -1.68 2.87 16.27
C SER A 210 -0.60 2.86 15.18
N ILE A 211 -0.96 3.17 13.94
CA ILE A 211 -0.02 3.26 12.82
C ILE A 211 0.61 4.66 12.71
N LYS A 212 -0.21 5.71 12.94
CA LYS A 212 0.19 7.12 12.72
C LYS A 212 0.66 7.86 13.96
N GLU A 213 0.80 7.18 15.07
CA GLU A 213 1.27 7.82 16.30
C GLU A 213 2.70 8.33 16.12
N ASP A 214 2.93 9.61 16.44
CA ASP A 214 4.26 10.18 16.40
C ASP A 214 5.20 9.52 17.42
N PRO A 215 6.53 9.57 17.19
CA PRO A 215 7.50 8.85 18.04
C PRO A 215 7.45 9.25 19.51
N VAL A 216 7.24 10.53 19.80
CA VAL A 216 7.22 11.05 21.19
C VAL A 216 5.98 10.52 21.91
N SER A 217 4.82 10.68 21.33
CA SER A 217 3.55 10.15 21.88
C SER A 217 3.60 8.63 22.05
N GLU A 218 4.21 7.90 21.11
CA GLU A 218 4.40 6.46 21.21
C GLU A 218 5.28 6.09 22.39
N ILE A 219 6.40 6.79 22.61
CA ILE A 219 7.31 6.56 23.73
C ILE A 219 6.61 6.86 25.05
N GLU A 220 5.90 7.98 25.15
CA GLU A 220 5.14 8.36 26.34
C GLU A 220 4.12 7.28 26.72
N ARG A 221 3.40 6.74 25.74
CA ARG A 221 2.37 5.72 25.95
C ARG A 221 2.92 4.33 26.25
N LEU A 222 3.94 3.88 25.52
CA LEU A 222 4.48 2.52 25.63
C LEU A 222 5.67 2.42 26.58
N GLY A 223 6.32 3.56 26.89
CA GLY A 223 7.54 3.61 27.68
C GLY A 223 8.76 3.06 26.91
N GLU A 224 9.83 2.88 27.65
CA GLU A 224 11.13 2.45 27.12
C GLU A 224 11.32 0.92 27.13
N ASN A 225 10.33 0.17 27.62
CA ASN A 225 10.42 -1.28 27.77
C ASN A 225 10.55 -1.95 26.39
N ASP A 226 11.65 -2.68 26.18
CA ASP A 226 11.97 -3.38 24.94
C ASP A 226 11.07 -4.59 24.63
N LEU A 227 10.33 -5.08 25.63
CA LEU A 227 9.33 -6.15 25.46
C LEU A 227 7.99 -5.63 24.94
N VAL A 228 7.72 -4.34 25.06
CA VAL A 228 6.48 -3.73 24.56
C VAL A 228 6.58 -3.53 23.05
N ARG A 229 5.60 -4.06 22.33
CA ARG A 229 5.51 -3.91 20.88
C ARG A 229 4.35 -2.99 20.50
N LYS A 230 4.60 -2.11 19.54
CA LYS A 230 3.54 -1.31 18.92
C LYS A 230 2.57 -2.24 18.18
N ARG A 231 1.27 -2.03 18.38
CA ARG A 231 0.23 -2.73 17.62
C ARG A 231 -0.02 -1.99 16.31
N LEU A 232 -0.23 -2.74 15.24
CA LEU A 232 -0.56 -2.18 13.92
C LEU A 232 -1.97 -1.61 13.89
N LEU A 233 -2.92 -2.28 14.57
CA LEU A 233 -4.32 -1.86 14.63
C LEU A 233 -4.79 -1.77 16.07
N SER A 234 -5.71 -0.84 16.33
CA SER A 234 -6.43 -0.78 17.60
C SER A 234 -7.37 -1.99 17.76
N SER A 235 -7.72 -2.29 19.01
CA SER A 235 -8.67 -3.37 19.31
C SER A 235 -10.08 -3.12 18.77
N ASP A 236 -10.41 -1.89 18.41
CA ASP A 236 -11.72 -1.53 17.86
C ASP A 236 -12.02 -2.22 16.53
N TRP A 237 -10.99 -2.53 15.75
CA TRP A 237 -11.13 -3.32 14.51
C TRP A 237 -11.67 -4.73 14.73
N PHE A 238 -11.56 -5.24 15.95
CA PHE A 238 -11.97 -6.60 16.32
C PHE A 238 -13.25 -6.63 17.17
N LYS A 239 -13.89 -5.48 17.41
CA LYS A 239 -15.23 -5.38 18.02
C LYS A 239 -16.31 -5.60 16.95
N LEU A 240 -16.29 -6.77 16.33
CA LEU A 240 -17.19 -7.07 15.22
C LEU A 240 -18.58 -7.50 15.72
N LYS A 241 -19.60 -7.13 14.94
CA LYS A 241 -20.93 -7.73 15.01
C LYS A 241 -21.00 -8.93 14.03
N PRO A 242 -21.98 -9.84 14.18
CA PRO A 242 -22.11 -10.99 13.29
C PRO A 242 -22.10 -10.61 11.79
N GLU A 243 -22.85 -9.57 11.42
CA GLU A 243 -22.96 -9.10 10.04
C GLU A 243 -21.65 -8.53 9.48
N HIS A 244 -20.79 -7.96 10.35
CA HIS A 244 -19.44 -7.51 9.96
C HIS A 244 -18.51 -8.69 9.75
N PHE A 245 -18.56 -9.66 10.67
CA PHE A 245 -17.76 -10.88 10.57
C PHE A 245 -18.06 -11.63 9.27
N GLU A 246 -19.35 -11.86 8.97
CA GLU A 246 -19.77 -12.46 7.70
C GLU A 246 -19.26 -11.70 6.48
N LEU A 247 -19.36 -10.37 6.50
CA LEU A 247 -18.84 -9.53 5.39
C LEU A 247 -17.33 -9.74 5.19
N TYR A 248 -16.53 -9.75 6.26
CA TYR A 248 -15.10 -9.99 6.16
C TYR A 248 -14.77 -11.37 5.60
N GLN A 249 -15.52 -12.41 6.01
CA GLN A 249 -15.35 -13.76 5.49
C GLN A 249 -15.65 -13.85 3.99
N ILE A 250 -16.76 -13.25 3.53
CA ILE A 250 -17.11 -13.25 2.11
C ILE A 250 -16.10 -12.40 1.32
N ALA A 251 -15.73 -11.24 1.85
CA ALA A 251 -14.71 -10.38 1.22
C ALA A 251 -13.36 -11.10 1.09
N TYR A 252 -12.94 -11.86 2.10
CA TYR A 252 -11.74 -12.71 2.01
C TYR A 252 -11.84 -13.70 0.86
N ARG A 253 -12.94 -14.46 0.76
CA ARG A 253 -13.10 -15.44 -0.31
C ARG A 253 -13.05 -14.82 -1.69
N VAL A 254 -13.73 -13.69 -1.87
CA VAL A 254 -13.87 -13.02 -3.17
C VAL A 254 -12.60 -12.27 -3.57
N LEU A 255 -11.99 -11.52 -2.65
CA LEU A 255 -10.89 -10.61 -2.98
C LEU A 255 -9.51 -11.24 -2.77
N VAL A 256 -9.37 -12.16 -1.81
CA VAL A 256 -8.07 -12.73 -1.44
C VAL A 256 -7.97 -14.18 -1.89
N HIS A 257 -8.80 -15.06 -1.35
CA HIS A 257 -8.66 -16.49 -1.56
C HIS A 257 -8.74 -16.89 -3.05
N LYS A 258 -9.74 -16.36 -3.79
CA LYS A 258 -9.94 -16.65 -5.21
C LYS A 258 -9.03 -15.82 -6.14
N GLN A 259 -8.56 -14.65 -5.69
CA GLN A 259 -7.88 -13.67 -6.55
C GLN A 259 -6.45 -13.35 -6.10
N GLN A 260 -5.88 -14.12 -5.22
CA GLN A 260 -4.58 -13.84 -4.61
C GLN A 260 -3.47 -13.53 -5.65
N SER A 261 -3.48 -14.25 -6.76
CA SER A 261 -2.48 -14.10 -7.84
C SER A 261 -2.78 -12.92 -8.77
N TYR A 262 -3.93 -12.24 -8.63
CA TYR A 262 -4.40 -11.23 -9.57
C TYR A 262 -4.26 -9.81 -9.05
N TRP A 263 -3.60 -9.65 -7.92
CA TRP A 263 -3.24 -8.33 -7.42
C TRP A 263 -1.89 -7.91 -7.97
N ALA A 264 -1.80 -6.68 -8.41
CA ALA A 264 -0.56 -6.07 -8.87
C ALA A 264 -0.27 -4.81 -8.08
N THR A 265 1.00 -4.60 -7.73
CA THR A 265 1.50 -3.34 -7.22
C THR A 265 2.31 -2.67 -8.32
N MET A 266 1.99 -1.43 -8.66
CA MET A 266 2.71 -0.69 -9.71
C MET A 266 4.03 -0.11 -9.22
N THR A 267 4.22 -0.03 -7.94
CA THR A 267 5.34 0.65 -7.29
C THR A 267 6.43 -0.28 -6.75
N TRP A 268 6.40 -1.53 -7.00
CA TRP A 268 7.49 -2.52 -6.93
C TRP A 268 8.09 -2.85 -5.56
N SER A 269 8.10 -1.93 -4.60
CA SER A 269 8.80 -2.13 -3.32
C SER A 269 7.91 -2.00 -2.10
N TYR A 270 6.94 -1.08 -2.09
CA TYR A 270 6.11 -0.82 -0.92
C TYR A 270 4.69 -1.35 -1.09
N PHE A 271 4.41 -2.47 -0.47
CA PHE A 271 3.08 -3.11 -0.48
C PHE A 271 2.57 -3.49 0.91
N ASP A 272 3.14 -2.90 1.96
CA ASP A 272 2.73 -3.12 3.35
C ASP A 272 1.22 -2.94 3.54
N GLN A 273 0.63 -1.90 2.93
CA GLN A 273 -0.80 -1.62 3.03
C GLN A 273 -1.68 -2.76 2.49
N ILE A 274 -1.25 -3.36 1.38
CA ILE A 274 -1.95 -4.51 0.78
C ILE A 274 -1.82 -5.72 1.69
N LEU A 275 -0.63 -5.96 2.24
CA LEU A 275 -0.39 -7.07 3.16
C LEU A 275 -1.19 -6.92 4.45
N VAL A 276 -1.24 -5.71 5.02
CA VAL A 276 -2.07 -5.40 6.20
C VAL A 276 -3.55 -5.68 5.92
N PHE A 277 -4.06 -5.22 4.77
CA PHE A 277 -5.43 -5.47 4.35
C PHE A 277 -5.71 -6.96 4.13
N TYR A 278 -4.86 -7.67 3.42
CA TYR A 278 -4.99 -9.11 3.18
C TYR A 278 -4.98 -9.91 4.48
N THR A 279 -4.03 -9.58 5.34
CA THR A 279 -3.88 -10.28 6.61
C THR A 279 -5.09 -10.05 7.50
N LEU A 280 -5.70 -8.86 7.49
CA LEU A 280 -6.93 -8.60 8.23
C LEU A 280 -8.07 -9.52 7.77
N LEU A 281 -8.31 -9.56 6.46
CA LEU A 281 -9.36 -10.42 5.91
C LEU A 281 -9.08 -11.90 6.19
N ARG A 282 -7.84 -12.35 6.00
CA ARG A 282 -7.41 -13.74 6.26
C ARG A 282 -7.54 -14.09 7.74
N TYR A 283 -7.11 -13.19 8.62
CA TYR A 283 -7.16 -13.41 10.06
C TYR A 283 -8.60 -13.60 10.55
N ILE A 284 -9.52 -12.72 10.15
CA ILE A 284 -10.94 -12.87 10.53
C ILE A 284 -11.54 -14.13 9.89
N ALA A 285 -11.21 -14.42 8.65
CA ALA A 285 -11.70 -15.62 7.94
C ALA A 285 -11.08 -16.93 8.43
N SER A 286 -10.06 -16.90 9.29
CA SER A 286 -9.52 -18.12 9.93
C SER A 286 -10.41 -18.70 11.00
N TYR A 287 -11.43 -17.98 11.44
CA TYR A 287 -12.46 -18.46 12.35
C TYR A 287 -13.66 -18.95 11.54
N ASP A 288 -14.08 -20.19 11.75
CA ASP A 288 -15.20 -20.78 11.01
C ASP A 288 -16.53 -20.11 11.36
N ARG A 289 -16.70 -19.72 12.63
CA ARG A 289 -17.94 -19.15 13.15
C ARG A 289 -17.69 -17.92 14.00
N TYR A 290 -18.67 -17.03 14.03
CA TYR A 290 -18.65 -15.83 14.86
C TYR A 290 -18.48 -16.14 16.35
N GLU A 291 -19.13 -17.23 16.84
CA GLU A 291 -19.04 -17.69 18.24
C GLU A 291 -17.63 -18.09 18.63
N ASP A 292 -16.83 -18.59 17.69
CA ASP A 292 -15.41 -18.92 17.95
C ASP A 292 -14.54 -17.68 17.97
N PHE A 293 -14.86 -16.70 17.13
CA PHE A 293 -14.18 -15.41 17.11
C PHE A 293 -14.37 -14.64 18.44
N ILE A 294 -15.60 -14.50 18.93
CA ILE A 294 -15.89 -13.72 20.15
C ILE A 294 -15.43 -14.38 21.46
N LYS A 295 -14.89 -15.60 21.43
CA LYS A 295 -14.25 -16.22 22.60
C LYS A 295 -13.02 -15.47 23.08
N TYR A 296 -12.39 -14.74 22.19
CA TYR A 296 -11.20 -13.96 22.50
C TYR A 296 -11.54 -12.47 22.65
N HIS A 297 -10.87 -11.82 23.59
CA HIS A 297 -11.03 -10.39 23.79
C HIS A 297 -10.44 -9.61 22.61
N PRO A 298 -11.02 -8.46 22.18
CA PRO A 298 -10.53 -7.66 21.08
C PRO A 298 -9.04 -7.28 21.15
N GLU A 299 -8.52 -7.06 22.37
CA GLU A 299 -7.09 -6.80 22.60
C GLU A 299 -6.20 -7.97 22.16
N LEU A 300 -6.63 -9.20 22.45
CA LEU A 300 -5.89 -10.39 22.08
C LEU A 300 -5.93 -10.63 20.56
N HIS A 301 -7.06 -10.29 19.91
CA HIS A 301 -7.14 -10.30 18.46
C HIS A 301 -6.16 -9.32 17.84
N ALA A 302 -6.03 -8.09 18.39
CA ALA A 302 -5.08 -7.10 17.89
C ALA A 302 -3.63 -7.60 18.00
N GLU A 303 -3.28 -8.33 19.05
CA GLU A 303 -1.95 -8.94 19.22
C GLU A 303 -1.68 -10.08 18.24
N TYR A 304 -2.62 -10.99 18.08
CA TYR A 304 -2.49 -12.10 17.13
C TYR A 304 -2.44 -11.61 15.68
N TYR A 305 -3.28 -10.64 15.35
CA TYR A 305 -3.25 -10.00 14.05
C TYR A 305 -1.90 -9.32 13.78
N ASN A 306 -1.38 -8.57 14.75
CA ASN A 306 -0.06 -7.93 14.63
C ASN A 306 1.05 -8.96 14.35
N SER A 307 1.02 -10.08 15.08
CA SER A 307 1.97 -11.18 14.86
C SER A 307 1.83 -11.78 13.45
N ALA A 308 0.61 -11.98 12.99
CA ALA A 308 0.34 -12.49 11.64
C ALA A 308 0.84 -11.52 10.55
N CYS A 309 0.63 -10.20 10.72
CA CYS A 309 1.15 -9.19 9.79
C CYS A 309 2.67 -9.19 9.72
N CYS A 310 3.36 -9.25 10.87
CA CYS A 310 4.82 -9.31 10.87
C CYS A 310 5.34 -10.54 10.11
N GLN A 311 4.73 -11.69 10.29
CA GLN A 311 5.11 -12.93 9.57
C GLN A 311 4.87 -12.80 8.06
N GLU A 312 3.77 -12.20 7.63
CA GLU A 312 3.50 -12.00 6.19
C GLU A 312 4.44 -10.97 5.57
N LEU A 313 4.79 -9.90 6.30
CA LEU A 313 5.78 -8.92 5.87
C LEU A 313 7.16 -9.57 5.70
N ASP A 314 7.61 -10.34 6.71
CA ASP A 314 8.88 -11.05 6.65
C ASP A 314 8.94 -11.97 5.42
N ARG A 315 7.92 -12.81 5.21
CA ARG A 315 7.83 -13.69 4.03
C ARG A 315 7.86 -12.92 2.71
N ALA A 316 7.12 -11.82 2.63
CA ALA A 316 7.03 -11.05 1.41
C ALA A 316 8.37 -10.38 1.06
N TYR A 317 9.12 -9.91 2.05
CA TYR A 317 10.40 -9.25 1.82
C TYR A 317 11.59 -10.21 1.74
N GLU A 318 11.50 -11.42 2.28
CA GLU A 318 12.49 -12.50 2.02
C GLU A 318 12.61 -12.84 0.53
N LEU A 319 11.52 -12.70 -0.23
CA LEU A 319 11.52 -12.92 -1.68
C LEU A 319 12.27 -11.83 -2.48
N PHE A 320 12.70 -10.76 -1.84
CA PHE A 320 13.43 -9.66 -2.48
C PHE A 320 14.93 -9.66 -2.17
N ASN A 321 15.39 -10.53 -1.28
CA ASN A 321 16.79 -10.78 -0.98
C ASN A 321 17.32 -11.94 -1.84
#